data_5bcd3c457ac4ae4ece389671d6959a7f
#
_entry.id   5bcd3c457ac4ae4ece389671d6959a7f
#
_cell.length_a   1.000
_cell.length_b   1.000
_cell.length_c   1.000
_cell.angle_alpha   90.00
_cell.angle_beta   90.00
_cell.angle_gamma   90.00
#
_symmetry.space_group_name_H-M   'P 1'
#
loop_
_entity.id
_entity.type
_entity.pdbx_description
1 polymer ?
#
loop_
_entity_poly.entity_id
_entity_poly.type
_entity_poly.pdbx_seq_one_letter_code
_entity_poly.pdbx_strand_id
1 'polypeptide(L)'
;MKYLFFTILYILCVVSIPLYASNVEISSLLMRLDSLIAQKDVFIIAKENKIAQLQKQKKEVRTLEERYWLNKTLYDEYFVYNADSAMMYVEQNLNIASELGKNEWVLEWRIKKSFLLSATGLLKEASDELQYP
;
A
#
# COMPACT_ATOMS: atom_id res chain seq x y z
N MET A 1 4.24 62.32 4.49
CA MET A 1 3.23 61.51 5.18
C MET A 1 2.25 60.79 4.23
N LYS A 2 1.70 61.42 3.19
CA LYS A 2 0.74 60.75 2.27
C LYS A 2 1.33 59.54 1.55
N TYR A 3 2.56 59.57 1.08
CA TYR A 3 3.20 58.48 0.35
C TYR A 3 3.54 57.28 1.26
N LEU A 4 3.88 57.52 2.53
CA LEU A 4 4.12 56.46 3.52
C LEU A 4 2.84 55.67 3.80
N PHE A 5 1.69 56.30 3.85
CA PHE A 5 0.41 55.64 4.05
C PHE A 5 0.03 54.73 2.86
N PHE A 6 0.25 55.20 1.62
CA PHE A 6 0.00 54.39 0.42
C PHE A 6 0.93 53.20 0.29
N THR A 7 2.21 53.35 0.68
CA THR A 7 3.15 52.21 0.65
C THR A 7 2.79 51.14 1.69
N ILE A 8 2.35 51.51 2.89
CA ILE A 8 1.90 50.59 3.93
C ILE A 8 0.62 49.86 3.51
N LEU A 9 -0.33 50.57 2.89
CA LEU A 9 -1.58 49.98 2.38
C LEU A 9 -1.32 49.00 1.24
N TYR A 10 -0.37 49.28 0.35
CA TYR A 10 0.03 48.39 -0.75
C TYR A 10 0.67 47.10 -0.22
N ILE A 11 1.57 47.20 0.78
CA ILE A 11 2.19 46.05 1.42
C ILE A 11 1.15 45.17 2.13
N LEU A 12 0.17 45.75 2.80
CA LEU A 12 -0.93 45.02 3.45
C LEU A 12 -1.80 44.25 2.45
N CYS A 13 -2.10 44.83 1.27
CA CYS A 13 -2.84 44.16 0.21
C CYS A 13 -2.07 42.95 -0.39
N VAL A 14 -0.76 43.09 -0.60
CA VAL A 14 0.06 42.03 -1.22
C VAL A 14 0.24 40.83 -0.28
N VAL A 15 0.31 41.04 1.05
CA VAL A 15 0.46 39.98 2.05
C VAL A 15 -0.83 39.17 2.25
N SER A 16 -2.01 39.71 1.94
CA SER A 16 -3.30 39.02 2.17
C SER A 16 -3.69 38.02 1.08
N ILE A 17 -3.11 38.12 -0.12
CA ILE A 17 -3.49 37.29 -1.28
C ILE A 17 -3.09 35.79 -1.14
N PRO A 18 -1.91 35.41 -0.61
CA PRO A 18 -1.53 33.99 -0.53
C PRO A 18 -2.28 33.20 0.54
N LEU A 19 -2.84 33.85 1.58
CA LEU A 19 -3.60 33.16 2.63
C LEU A 19 -4.96 32.61 2.16
N TYR A 20 -5.58 33.27 1.18
CA TYR A 20 -6.90 32.85 0.67
C TYR A 20 -6.80 31.63 -0.27
N ALA A 21 -5.77 31.56 -1.10
CA ALA A 21 -5.56 30.45 -2.03
C ALA A 21 -5.30 29.12 -1.31
N SER A 22 -4.54 29.14 -0.22
CA SER A 22 -4.23 27.95 0.60
C SER A 22 -5.48 27.35 1.26
N ASN A 23 -6.40 28.15 1.73
CA ASN A 23 -7.62 27.67 2.42
C ASN A 23 -8.61 26.99 1.46
N VAL A 24 -8.71 27.44 0.21
CA VAL A 24 -9.60 26.84 -0.81
C VAL A 24 -9.08 25.47 -1.22
N GLU A 25 -7.77 25.31 -1.39
CA GLU A 25 -7.16 24.03 -1.73
C GLU A 25 -7.33 22.99 -0.60
N ILE A 26 -7.07 23.38 0.63
CA ILE A 26 -7.29 22.51 1.81
C ILE A 26 -8.76 22.09 1.93
N SER A 27 -9.70 22.99 1.76
CA SER A 27 -11.13 22.70 1.82
C SER A 27 -11.56 21.71 0.75
N SER A 28 -11.03 21.83 -0.49
CA SER A 28 -11.32 20.92 -1.57
C SER A 28 -10.76 19.50 -1.31
N LEU A 29 -9.57 19.41 -0.72
CA LEU A 29 -8.94 18.15 -0.34
C LEU A 29 -9.71 17.46 0.80
N LEU A 30 -10.18 18.23 1.80
CA LEU A 30 -11.01 17.70 2.89
C LEU A 30 -12.35 17.15 2.37
N MET A 31 -13.06 17.87 1.51
CA MET A 31 -14.28 17.38 0.88
C MET A 31 -14.06 16.10 0.08
N ARG A 32 -12.92 16.01 -0.63
CA ARG A 32 -12.55 14.79 -1.35
C ARG A 32 -12.26 13.63 -0.40
N LEU A 33 -11.59 13.90 0.72
CA LEU A 33 -11.33 12.89 1.75
C LEU A 33 -12.63 12.38 2.38
N ASP A 34 -13.55 13.27 2.73
CA ASP A 34 -14.87 12.91 3.28
C ASP A 34 -15.67 12.04 2.29
N SER A 35 -15.63 12.38 1.00
CA SER A 35 -16.25 11.58 -0.06
C SER A 35 -15.64 10.17 -0.17
N LEU A 36 -14.32 10.04 -0.05
CA LEU A 36 -13.63 8.74 -0.05
C LEU A 36 -13.96 7.92 1.20
N ILE A 37 -14.05 8.56 2.36
CA ILE A 37 -14.46 7.91 3.62
C ILE A 37 -15.89 7.38 3.50
N ALA A 38 -16.81 8.16 2.92
CA ALA A 38 -18.19 7.72 2.69
C ALA A 38 -18.31 6.52 1.74
N GLN A 39 -17.32 6.33 0.84
CA GLN A 39 -17.27 5.22 -0.11
C GLN A 39 -16.46 4.01 0.41
N LYS A 40 -15.92 4.08 1.61
CA LYS A 40 -15.04 3.05 2.18
C LYS A 40 -15.63 1.65 2.09
N ASP A 41 -16.90 1.50 2.47
CA ASP A 41 -17.57 0.19 2.49
C ASP A 41 -17.70 -0.42 1.10
N VAL A 42 -17.92 0.40 0.08
CA VAL A 42 -17.97 -0.05 -1.32
C VAL A 42 -16.61 -0.63 -1.76
N PHE A 43 -15.52 0.05 -1.39
CA PHE A 43 -14.17 -0.43 -1.70
C PHE A 43 -13.82 -1.72 -0.94
N ILE A 44 -14.23 -1.82 0.34
CA ILE A 44 -14.02 -3.04 1.13
C ILE A 44 -14.75 -4.22 0.49
N ILE A 45 -16.05 -4.06 0.19
CA ILE A 45 -16.87 -5.13 -0.43
C ILE A 45 -16.28 -5.54 -1.79
N ALA A 46 -15.87 -4.60 -2.62
CA ALA A 46 -15.25 -4.90 -3.92
C ALA A 46 -13.95 -5.70 -3.74
N LYS A 47 -13.11 -5.33 -2.76
CA LYS A 47 -11.88 -6.03 -2.44
C LYS A 47 -12.12 -7.44 -1.92
N GLU A 48 -13.05 -7.62 -0.99
CA GLU A 48 -13.41 -8.93 -0.45
C GLU A 48 -13.97 -9.85 -1.53
N ASN A 49 -14.81 -9.34 -2.43
CA ASN A 49 -15.31 -10.09 -3.57
C ASN A 49 -14.18 -10.55 -4.50
N LYS A 50 -13.21 -9.69 -4.79
CA LYS A 50 -12.04 -10.02 -5.60
C LYS A 50 -11.21 -11.12 -4.93
N ILE A 51 -10.94 -11.00 -3.63
CA ILE A 51 -10.20 -12.00 -2.86
C ILE A 51 -10.96 -13.34 -2.89
N ALA A 52 -12.27 -13.35 -2.65
CA ALA A 52 -13.09 -14.56 -2.66
C ALA A 52 -13.04 -15.24 -4.05
N GLN A 53 -13.09 -14.48 -5.13
CA GLN A 53 -12.95 -15.01 -6.48
C GLN A 53 -11.59 -15.66 -6.71
N LEU A 54 -10.49 -15.01 -6.30
CA LEU A 54 -9.13 -15.56 -6.41
C LEU A 54 -8.96 -16.83 -5.57
N GLN A 55 -9.51 -16.86 -4.34
CA GLN A 55 -9.49 -18.05 -3.50
C GLN A 55 -10.28 -19.22 -4.11
N LYS A 56 -11.38 -18.94 -4.81
CA LYS A 56 -12.13 -19.96 -5.57
C LYS A 56 -11.26 -20.53 -6.70
N GLN A 57 -10.64 -19.67 -7.49
CA GLN A 57 -9.73 -20.07 -8.56
C GLN A 57 -8.58 -20.94 -8.02
N LYS A 58 -8.05 -20.63 -6.83
CA LYS A 58 -6.98 -21.41 -6.19
C LYS A 58 -7.34 -22.89 -5.96
N LYS A 59 -8.61 -23.20 -5.76
CA LYS A 59 -9.08 -24.59 -5.58
C LYS A 59 -9.08 -25.38 -6.89
N GLU A 60 -9.07 -24.69 -8.03
CA GLU A 60 -9.13 -25.30 -9.37
C GLU A 60 -7.72 -25.48 -9.98
N VAL A 61 -6.72 -24.79 -9.43
CA VAL A 61 -5.33 -24.81 -9.91
C VAL A 61 -4.67 -26.16 -9.62
N ARG A 62 -3.99 -26.70 -10.61
CA ARG A 62 -3.37 -28.05 -10.54
C ARG A 62 -1.85 -28.04 -10.51
N THR A 63 -1.20 -27.04 -11.11
CA THR A 63 0.25 -26.95 -11.16
C THR A 63 0.82 -26.03 -10.08
N LEU A 64 2.08 -26.24 -9.69
CA LEU A 64 2.76 -25.38 -8.73
C LEU A 64 3.00 -23.98 -9.28
N GLU A 65 3.33 -23.88 -10.57
CA GLU A 65 3.53 -22.59 -11.24
C GLU A 65 2.25 -21.74 -11.25
N GLU A 66 1.11 -22.32 -11.62
CA GLU A 66 -0.18 -21.62 -11.59
C GLU A 66 -0.52 -21.19 -10.15
N ARG A 67 -0.26 -22.06 -9.18
CA ARG A 67 -0.47 -21.76 -7.75
C ARG A 67 0.44 -20.64 -7.27
N TYR A 68 1.69 -20.60 -7.71
CA TYR A 68 2.64 -19.53 -7.42
C TYR A 68 2.11 -18.17 -7.88
N TRP A 69 1.67 -18.06 -9.13
CA TRP A 69 1.18 -16.80 -9.69
C TRP A 69 -0.11 -16.35 -9.04
N LEU A 70 -1.00 -17.28 -8.71
CA LEU A 70 -2.25 -16.96 -8.02
C LEU A 70 -2.00 -16.52 -6.57
N ASN A 71 -1.07 -17.19 -5.86
CA ASN A 71 -0.65 -16.76 -4.53
C ASN A 71 0.00 -15.37 -4.56
N LYS A 72 0.78 -15.05 -5.60
CA LYS A 72 1.37 -13.72 -5.79
C LYS A 72 0.28 -12.66 -5.92
N THR A 73 -0.75 -12.93 -6.71
CA THR A 73 -1.91 -12.04 -6.84
C THR A 73 -2.65 -11.87 -5.51
N LEU A 74 -2.86 -12.96 -4.78
CA LEU A 74 -3.48 -12.93 -3.45
C LEU A 74 -2.63 -12.16 -2.43
N TYR A 75 -1.31 -12.32 -2.45
CA TYR A 75 -0.39 -11.52 -1.65
C TYR A 75 -0.59 -10.01 -1.92
N ASP A 76 -0.61 -9.59 -3.20
CA ASP A 76 -0.77 -8.19 -3.58
C ASP A 76 -2.12 -7.62 -3.09
N GLU A 77 -3.18 -8.44 -3.07
CA GLU A 77 -4.47 -8.03 -2.50
C GLU A 77 -4.44 -7.88 -0.98
N TYR A 78 -3.71 -8.75 -0.27
CA TYR A 78 -3.65 -8.72 1.19
C TYR A 78 -2.59 -7.77 1.75
N PHE A 79 -1.56 -7.44 0.99
CA PHE A 79 -0.37 -6.72 1.44
C PHE A 79 -0.66 -5.44 2.25
N VAL A 80 -1.62 -4.62 1.81
CA VAL A 80 -2.04 -3.40 2.51
C VAL A 80 -3.33 -3.56 3.33
N TYR A 81 -3.93 -4.74 3.28
CA TYR A 81 -5.24 -5.01 3.88
C TYR A 81 -5.16 -5.88 5.13
N ASN A 82 -4.32 -6.93 5.10
CA ASN A 82 -4.16 -7.89 6.19
C ASN A 82 -2.77 -8.53 6.13
N ALA A 83 -1.88 -8.08 7.02
CA ALA A 83 -0.48 -8.52 7.05
C ALA A 83 -0.32 -10.02 7.31
N ASP A 84 -1.16 -10.61 8.17
CA ASP A 84 -1.09 -12.05 8.49
C ASP A 84 -1.43 -12.90 7.27
N SER A 85 -2.49 -12.52 6.54
CA SER A 85 -2.85 -13.19 5.29
C SER A 85 -1.77 -13.01 4.22
N ALA A 86 -1.18 -11.82 4.11
CA ALA A 86 -0.06 -11.58 3.20
C ALA A 86 1.14 -12.47 3.54
N MET A 87 1.50 -12.59 4.83
CA MET A 87 2.59 -13.45 5.30
C MET A 87 2.33 -14.93 4.97
N MET A 88 1.11 -15.40 5.12
CA MET A 88 0.74 -16.77 4.73
C MET A 88 1.04 -17.04 3.24
N TYR A 89 0.77 -16.10 2.35
CA TYR A 89 1.08 -16.25 0.92
C TYR A 89 2.58 -16.12 0.61
N VAL A 90 3.32 -15.35 1.39
CA VAL A 90 4.79 -15.33 1.33
C VAL A 90 5.35 -16.71 1.61
N GLU A 91 4.96 -17.33 2.73
CA GLU A 91 5.46 -18.67 3.12
C GLU A 91 5.07 -19.74 2.09
N GLN A 92 3.84 -19.71 1.59
CA GLN A 92 3.41 -20.64 0.55
C GLN A 92 4.24 -20.52 -0.72
N ASN A 93 4.56 -19.30 -1.16
CA ASN A 93 5.34 -19.11 -2.37
C ASN A 93 6.84 -19.35 -2.18
N LEU A 94 7.38 -19.12 -0.98
CA LEU A 94 8.73 -19.58 -0.64
C LEU A 94 8.85 -21.11 -0.79
N ASN A 95 7.89 -21.86 -0.25
CA ASN A 95 7.86 -23.31 -0.38
C ASN A 95 7.76 -23.76 -1.83
N ILE A 96 6.85 -23.17 -2.61
CA ILE A 96 6.70 -23.49 -4.04
C ILE A 96 7.98 -23.16 -4.83
N ALA A 97 8.57 -22.00 -4.59
CA ALA A 97 9.79 -21.56 -5.27
C ALA A 97 10.96 -22.53 -4.98
N SER A 98 11.09 -22.95 -3.72
CA SER A 98 12.09 -23.94 -3.29
C SER A 98 11.86 -25.31 -3.93
N GLU A 99 10.61 -25.80 -3.95
CA GLU A 99 10.23 -27.07 -4.57
C GLU A 99 10.52 -27.09 -6.07
N LEU A 100 10.30 -25.96 -6.75
CA LEU A 100 10.59 -25.80 -8.17
C LEU A 100 12.06 -25.50 -8.48
N GLY A 101 12.92 -25.31 -7.46
CA GLY A 101 14.34 -24.94 -7.63
C GLY A 101 14.53 -23.55 -8.23
N LYS A 102 13.58 -22.63 -8.09
CA LYS A 102 13.61 -21.28 -8.65
C LYS A 102 14.24 -20.27 -7.68
N ASN A 103 15.56 -20.25 -7.62
CA ASN A 103 16.30 -19.40 -6.67
C ASN A 103 15.95 -17.91 -6.75
N GLU A 104 15.68 -17.38 -7.96
CA GLU A 104 15.25 -15.99 -8.14
C GLU A 104 13.90 -15.71 -7.46
N TRP A 105 12.98 -16.67 -7.52
CA TRP A 105 11.68 -16.56 -6.86
C TRP A 105 11.81 -16.67 -5.33
N VAL A 106 12.71 -17.54 -4.86
CA VAL A 106 13.03 -17.62 -3.41
C VAL A 106 13.55 -16.26 -2.92
N LEU A 107 14.49 -15.65 -3.64
CA LEU A 107 15.03 -14.34 -3.28
C LEU A 107 13.94 -13.24 -3.29
N GLU A 108 13.08 -13.21 -4.33
CA GLU A 108 11.95 -12.27 -4.39
C GLU A 108 11.08 -12.36 -3.14
N TRP A 109 10.70 -13.60 -2.75
CA TRP A 109 9.80 -13.77 -1.61
C TRP A 109 10.47 -13.56 -0.25
N ARG A 110 11.76 -13.78 -0.11
CA ARG A 110 12.51 -13.40 1.10
C ARG A 110 12.56 -11.88 1.28
N ILE A 111 12.75 -11.14 0.20
CA ILE A 111 12.66 -9.68 0.23
C ILE A 111 11.27 -9.21 0.66
N LYS A 112 10.20 -9.80 0.10
CA LYS A 112 8.81 -9.51 0.49
C LYS A 112 8.53 -9.85 1.95
N LYS A 113 9.05 -10.97 2.43
CA LYS A 113 8.98 -11.39 3.84
C LYS A 113 9.66 -10.37 4.76
N SER A 114 10.90 -10.01 4.46
CA SER A 114 11.64 -9.00 5.21
C SER A 114 10.89 -7.66 5.27
N PHE A 115 10.29 -7.24 4.16
CA PHE A 115 9.50 -6.02 4.12
C PHE A 115 8.28 -6.10 5.05
N LEU A 116 7.50 -7.19 5.01
CA LEU A 116 6.35 -7.38 5.90
C LEU A 116 6.75 -7.42 7.37
N LEU A 117 7.83 -8.12 7.70
CA LEU A 117 8.37 -8.18 9.05
C LEU A 117 8.76 -6.78 9.55
N SER A 118 9.44 -5.99 8.69
CA SER A 118 9.79 -4.61 9.02
C SER A 118 8.55 -3.74 9.26
N ALA A 119 7.54 -3.87 8.41
CA ALA A 119 6.28 -3.12 8.53
C ALA A 119 5.49 -3.46 9.80
N THR A 120 5.65 -4.67 10.33
CA THR A 120 5.04 -5.12 11.60
C THR A 120 5.93 -4.90 12.83
N GLY A 121 7.11 -4.26 12.66
CA GLY A 121 8.03 -3.94 13.75
C GLY A 121 9.02 -5.05 14.12
N LEU A 122 9.02 -6.17 13.41
CA LEU A 122 9.92 -7.32 13.62
C LEU A 122 11.24 -7.09 12.87
N LEU A 123 11.97 -6.04 13.25
CA LEU A 123 13.16 -5.55 12.52
C LEU A 123 14.33 -6.54 12.55
N LYS A 124 14.49 -7.29 13.64
CA LYS A 124 15.55 -8.29 13.76
C LYS A 124 15.28 -9.46 12.79
N GLU A 125 14.08 -10.01 12.83
CA GLU A 125 13.65 -11.10 11.96
C GLU A 125 13.71 -10.68 10.48
N ALA A 126 13.36 -9.43 10.18
CA ALA A 126 13.47 -8.86 8.84
C ALA A 126 14.93 -8.83 8.36
N SER A 127 15.87 -8.45 9.23
CA SER A 127 17.32 -8.45 8.93
C SER A 127 17.85 -9.86 8.73
N ASP A 128 17.43 -10.80 9.59
CA ASP A 128 17.85 -12.19 9.52
C ASP A 128 17.44 -12.86 8.19
N GLU A 129 16.24 -12.53 7.66
CA GLU A 129 15.77 -13.01 6.35
C GLU A 129 16.68 -12.57 5.18
N LEU A 130 17.32 -11.44 5.28
CA LEU A 130 18.21 -10.91 4.21
C LEU A 130 19.66 -11.39 4.32
N GLN A 131 20.07 -11.94 5.47
CA GLN A 131 21.46 -12.38 5.72
C GLN A 131 21.71 -13.82 5.27
N TYR A 132 20.69 -14.61 5.01
CA TYR A 132 20.87 -15.99 4.53
C TYR A 132 21.26 -16.02 3.05
N PRO A 133 22.32 -16.74 2.68
CA PRO A 133 22.73 -16.93 1.30
C PRO A 133 21.71 -17.72 0.48
#